data_fe97907dc8d237c01df484df5fef6740
#
_entry.id   fe97907dc8d237c01df484df5fef6740
#
_cell.length_a   1.000
_cell.length_b   1.000
_cell.length_c   1.000
_cell.angle_alpha   90.00
_cell.angle_beta   90.00
_cell.angle_gamma   90.00
#
_symmetry.space_group_name_H-M   'P 1'
#
loop_
_entity.id
_entity.type
_entity.pdbx_description
1 polymer ?
#
loop_
_entity_poly.entity_id
_entity_poly.type
_entity_poly.pdbx_seq_one_letter_code
_entity_poly.pdbx_strand_id
1 'polypeptide(L)' 'VTHNMQQAMRVADTTAFFGVDISQGSRTGYLVEMGPTKQIFEQPAQQLTREYVRGEFS' A
#
# COMPACT_ATOMS: atom_id res chain seq x y z
N VAL A 1 -10.58 4.30 -15.16
CA VAL A 1 -10.21 2.92 -14.88
C VAL A 1 -8.92 2.88 -14.08
N THR A 2 -8.93 2.12 -13.02
CA THR A 2 -7.78 2.00 -12.14
C THR A 2 -6.93 0.83 -12.58
N HIS A 3 -5.64 1.08 -12.77
CA HIS A 3 -4.71 0.04 -13.17
C HIS A 3 -3.86 -0.45 -11.99
N ASN A 4 -4.00 0.20 -10.85
CA ASN A 4 -3.23 -0.15 -9.67
C ASN A 4 -4.16 -0.52 -8.54
N MET A 5 -3.84 -1.60 -7.87
CA MET A 5 -4.54 -2.01 -6.66
C MET A 5 -3.56 -2.01 -5.51
N GLN A 6 -3.98 -1.50 -4.38
CA GLN A 6 -3.12 -1.44 -3.20
C GLN A 6 -3.68 -2.33 -2.11
N GLN A 7 -2.79 -3.00 -1.41
CA GLN A 7 -3.15 -3.86 -0.29
C GLN A 7 -2.14 -3.66 0.83
N ALA A 8 -2.64 -3.72 2.05
CA ALA A 8 -1.79 -3.63 3.23
C ALA A 8 -1.88 -4.93 3.99
N MET A 9 -0.76 -5.47 4.40
CA MET A 9 -0.71 -6.69 5.17
C MET A 9 0.02 -6.43 6.47
N ARG A 10 -0.64 -6.76 7.57
CA ARG A 10 -0.05 -6.56 8.89
C ARG A 10 0.51 -7.88 9.40
N VAL A 11 1.76 -7.85 9.84
CA VAL A 11 2.41 -8.99 10.46
C VAL A 11 2.98 -8.50 11.78
N ALA A 12 2.40 -8.97 12.89
CA ALA A 12 2.74 -8.48 14.22
C ALA A 12 2.57 -6.95 14.27
N ASP A 13 3.62 -6.21 14.58
CA ASP A 13 3.55 -4.76 14.67
C ASP A 13 4.09 -4.07 13.42
N THR A 14 4.27 -4.83 12.37
CA THR A 14 4.81 -4.33 11.11
C THR A 14 3.74 -4.46 10.04
N THR A 15 3.66 -3.46 9.18
CA THR A 15 2.73 -3.48 8.07
C THR A 15 3.50 -3.34 6.77
N ALA A 16 3.19 -4.20 5.81
CA ALA A 16 3.73 -4.13 4.47
C ALA A 16 2.63 -3.64 3.55
N PHE A 17 2.92 -2.61 2.78
CA PHE A 17 1.97 -2.05 1.84
C PHE A 17 2.40 -2.43 0.43
N PHE A 18 1.51 -3.12 -0.28
CA PHE A 18 1.79 -3.63 -1.61
C PHE A 18 0.93 -2.92 -2.64
N GLY A 19 1.51 -2.74 -3.82
CA GLY A 19 0.76 -2.29 -4.97
C GLY A 19 0.72 -3.39 -6.01
N VAL A 20 -0.33 -3.40 -6.81
CA VAL A 20 -0.46 -4.33 -7.92
C VAL A 20 -0.68 -3.52 -9.17
N ASP A 21 0.21 -3.68 -10.12
CA ASP A 21 0.12 -2.99 -11.40
C ASP A 21 -0.52 -3.93 -12.40
N ILE A 22 -1.67 -3.54 -12.92
CA ILE A 22 -2.39 -4.31 -13.91
C ILE A 22 -2.35 -3.54 -15.22
N SER A 23 -1.56 -4.02 -16.15
CA SER A 23 -1.45 -3.38 -17.45
C SER A 23 -1.23 -4.42 -18.51
N GLN A 24 -1.87 -4.22 -19.68
CA GLN A 24 -1.71 -5.10 -20.83
C GLN A 24 -1.95 -6.57 -20.48
N GLY A 25 -2.91 -6.81 -19.62
CA GLY A 25 -3.24 -8.17 -19.24
C GLY A 25 -2.28 -8.81 -18.25
N SER A 26 -1.28 -8.08 -17.79
CA SER A 26 -0.32 -8.57 -16.82
C SER A 26 -0.66 -8.03 -15.44
N ARG A 27 -0.25 -8.77 -14.42
CA ARG A 27 -0.46 -8.36 -13.03
C ARG A 27 0.88 -8.51 -12.31
N THR A 28 1.43 -7.40 -11.86
CA THR A 28 2.72 -7.39 -11.18
C THR A 28 2.55 -6.79 -9.79
N GLY A 29 2.88 -7.56 -8.77
CA GLY A 29 2.85 -7.06 -7.40
C GLY A 29 4.20 -6.49 -7.03
N TYR A 30 4.21 -5.46 -6.20
CA TYR A 30 5.46 -4.88 -5.75
C TYR A 30 5.26 -4.28 -4.36
N LEU A 31 6.35 -4.24 -3.61
CA LEU A 31 6.34 -3.68 -2.27
C LEU A 31 6.50 -2.16 -2.37
N VAL A 32 5.53 -1.44 -1.89
CA VAL A 32 5.58 0.02 -1.89
C VAL A 32 6.31 0.51 -0.65
N GLU A 33 5.91 0.01 0.51
CA GLU A 33 6.48 0.48 1.76
C GLU A 33 6.25 -0.57 2.84
N MET A 34 7.21 -0.68 3.77
CA MET A 34 7.06 -1.56 4.91
C MET A 34 7.70 -0.89 6.12
N GLY A 35 7.05 -1.03 7.27
CA GLY A 35 7.56 -0.45 8.49
C GLY A 35 6.60 -0.68 9.64
N PRO A 36 6.87 -0.04 10.78
CA PRO A 36 5.96 -0.16 11.92
C PRO A 36 4.56 0.24 11.53
N THR A 37 3.58 -0.54 11.99
CA THR A 37 2.19 -0.29 11.63
C THR A 37 1.78 1.15 11.94
N LYS A 38 2.21 1.66 13.09
CA LYS A 38 1.86 3.02 13.46
C LYS A 38 2.38 4.02 12.44
N GLN A 39 3.62 3.84 11.99
CA GLN A 39 4.21 4.75 11.02
C GLN A 39 3.49 4.67 9.68
N ILE A 40 3.15 3.45 9.26
CA ILE A 40 2.48 3.27 7.96
C ILE A 40 1.16 4.02 7.93
N PHE A 41 0.42 4.01 9.03
CA PHE A 41 -0.90 4.63 9.04
C PHE A 41 -0.89 6.09 9.48
N GLU A 42 0.12 6.51 10.22
CA GLU A 42 0.17 7.89 10.71
C GLU A 42 1.13 8.77 9.92
N GLN A 43 2.26 8.23 9.53
CA GLN A 43 3.29 8.98 8.82
C GLN A 43 3.91 8.16 7.71
N PRO A 44 3.12 7.80 6.70
CA PRO A 44 3.66 7.02 5.59
C PRO A 44 4.71 7.83 4.83
N ALA A 45 5.77 7.16 4.42
CA ALA A 45 6.83 7.80 3.67
C ALA A 45 6.50 7.94 2.20
N GLN A 46 5.66 7.03 1.68
CA GLN A 46 5.33 7.03 0.26
C GLN A 46 3.98 7.68 0.04
N GLN A 47 3.88 8.39 -1.07
CA GLN A 47 2.62 9.05 -1.40
C GLN A 47 1.50 8.05 -1.65
N LEU A 48 1.82 6.93 -2.31
CA LEU A 48 0.81 5.92 -2.57
C LEU A 48 0.23 5.37 -1.28
N THR A 49 1.09 5.13 -0.28
CA THR A 49 0.63 4.67 1.02
C THR A 49 -0.27 5.69 1.66
N ARG A 50 0.12 6.95 1.57
CA ARG A 50 -0.66 8.05 2.18
C ARG A 50 -2.04 8.14 1.56
N GLU A 51 -2.12 8.02 0.25
CA GLU A 51 -3.40 8.10 -0.43
C GLU A 51 -4.28 6.91 -0.10
N TYR A 52 -3.68 5.74 0.00
CA TYR A 52 -4.44 4.55 0.36
C TYR A 52 -5.05 4.68 1.75
N VAL A 53 -4.24 5.10 2.71
CA VAL A 53 -4.71 5.23 4.09
C VAL A 53 -5.81 6.28 4.18
N ARG A 54 -5.67 7.39 3.48
CA ARG A 54 -6.67 8.44 3.51
C ARG A 54 -7.99 7.99 2.88
N GLY A 55 -7.90 7.24 1.80
CA GLY A 55 -9.10 6.79 1.11
C GLY A 55 -9.82 5.65 1.80
N GLU A 56 -9.06 4.73 2.40
CA GLU A 56 -9.65 3.54 3.00
C GLU A 56 -10.03 3.73 4.47
N PHE A 57 -9.29 4.58 5.19
CA PHE A 57 -9.43 4.64 6.64
C PHE A 57 -9.80 6.02 7.17
N SER A 58 -10.02 6.99 6.33
CA SER A 58 -10.41 8.31 6.82
C SER A 58 -11.88 8.67 6.54
#